data_1f77b69a6a09dfafa0ec6894af15ec7d
#
_entry.id   1f77b69a6a09dfafa0ec6894af15ec7d
#
_cell.length_a   1.000
_cell.length_b   1.000
_cell.length_c   1.000
_cell.angle_alpha   90.00
_cell.angle_beta   90.00
_cell.angle_gamma   90.00
#
_symmetry.space_group_name_H-M   'P 1'
#
loop_
_entity.id
_entity.type
_entity.pdbx_description
1 polymer ?
#
loop_
_entity_poly.entity_id
_entity_poly.type
_entity_poly.pdbx_seq_one_letter_code
_entity_poly.pdbx_strand_id
1 'polypeptide(L)'
;MKVLFGRLGVCLALLIFFATAGLSQKQPNSVQNKTQVGTEHAPPARARLCRPCIRAHMEFLASDALRGRGSGTADELLAATYVASELRAYGVAPADSGGSYLQRASFVRHKFTAAPKLTISPSVGPLTCGPDFRVLHLAQPAFSGPVMKVSADQDLSALNPGAVVLITGGQKAARQKAFSAAAQGAAGAMVASPEEPEKFGDDNQELPSLPDLLEEQTASELGKNPNVLELSTAAARLLVEVPDGTILHFEGPTSTERANVWNTIGILRGSDPKLRDSAVLFSAHLDHLGIGQPVNGDNIYNGADDDASGVTAVLELARVLSAGLRPRRSVIFALFGGEEIGELGSTYFRHHPPLSLAQITTNLEFEMIGRPDPLVPDDELWLTGWRRSNLGPMLVAHGGHLVGDPRPEQNFFRRSDNYVLAKKGIVAQTISSYGLHGDYHRPSDDLAHIDFKHMNAALGSLLRPVEWLVNSAFVPKWNEGGRP
;
A
#
# COMPACT_ATOMS: atom_id res chain seq x y z
N MET A 1 65.26 -7.68 7.26
CA MET A 1 66.51 -7.01 6.78
C MET A 1 66.11 -5.57 6.37
N LYS A 2 66.58 -4.59 7.13
CA LYS A 2 66.80 -3.14 6.87
C LYS A 2 65.55 -2.34 6.39
N VAL A 3 64.88 -1.48 7.21
CA VAL A 3 65.24 -0.18 7.83
C VAL A 3 65.42 0.96 6.81
N LEU A 4 64.59 2.02 6.90
CA LEU A 4 64.92 3.46 7.21
C LEU A 4 63.76 4.36 6.84
N PHE A 5 63.12 5.06 7.77
CA PHE A 5 63.33 6.39 8.36
C PHE A 5 63.28 7.60 7.42
N GLY A 6 62.45 8.57 7.78
CA GLY A 6 62.64 10.02 7.67
C GLY A 6 61.48 10.73 7.01
N ARG A 7 60.96 11.86 7.39
CA ARG A 7 61.28 12.89 8.40
C ARG A 7 60.07 13.82 8.57
N LEU A 8 59.87 14.36 9.77
CA LEU A 8 58.99 15.48 10.15
C LEU A 8 59.28 16.76 9.33
N GLY A 9 58.20 17.51 9.07
CA GLY A 9 58.24 18.91 8.66
C GLY A 9 57.20 19.72 9.44
N VAL A 10 57.71 20.48 10.44
CA VAL A 10 56.96 21.46 11.25
C VAL A 10 56.90 22.76 10.46
N CYS A 11 55.75 23.37 10.23
CA CYS A 11 55.63 24.76 9.80
C CYS A 11 54.93 25.59 10.87
N LEU A 12 55.72 26.53 11.38
CA LEU A 12 55.40 27.56 12.38
C LEU A 12 54.64 28.72 11.72
N ALA A 13 53.49 29.10 12.25
CA ALA A 13 52.76 30.30 11.80
C ALA A 13 53.11 31.50 12.69
N LEU A 14 53.61 32.56 12.07
CA LEU A 14 53.85 33.85 12.68
C LEU A 14 52.54 34.66 12.81
N LEU A 15 52.25 35.11 14.03
CA LEU A 15 51.27 36.14 14.32
C LEU A 15 51.95 37.52 14.19
N ILE A 16 51.37 38.43 13.40
CA ILE A 16 51.77 39.84 13.36
C ILE A 16 50.61 40.65 13.93
N PHE A 17 50.89 41.30 15.08
CA PHE A 17 50.02 42.35 15.70
C PHE A 17 50.38 43.70 15.07
N PHE A 18 49.37 44.42 14.58
CA PHE A 18 49.47 45.88 14.38
C PHE A 18 48.47 46.57 15.32
N ALA A 19 49.02 47.34 16.24
CA ALA A 19 48.33 48.29 17.03
C ALA A 19 48.40 49.66 16.33
N THR A 20 47.29 50.33 16.12
CA THR A 20 47.26 51.76 15.82
C THR A 20 46.30 52.47 16.76
N ALA A 21 46.87 53.48 17.44
CA ALA A 21 46.25 54.32 18.42
C ALA A 21 45.30 55.35 17.80
N GLY A 22 44.32 55.73 18.58
CA GLY A 22 43.16 56.51 18.22
C GLY A 22 43.39 57.98 17.99
N LEU A 23 42.30 58.63 17.66
CA LEU A 23 42.01 60.04 17.95
C LEU A 23 40.51 60.24 18.06
N SER A 24 40.12 60.75 19.22
CA SER A 24 38.76 61.13 19.60
C SER A 24 38.36 62.42 18.90
N GLN A 25 37.21 62.38 18.19
CA GLN A 25 36.49 63.63 17.89
C GLN A 25 35.04 63.51 18.36
N LYS A 26 34.67 64.37 19.26
CA LYS A 26 33.28 64.63 19.71
C LYS A 26 32.50 65.35 18.59
N GLN A 27 31.34 64.85 18.26
CA GLN A 27 30.32 65.60 17.55
C GLN A 27 28.96 65.54 18.28
N PRO A 28 28.10 66.52 18.09
CA PRO A 28 26.99 66.81 18.99
C PRO A 28 25.73 65.96 18.70
N ASN A 29 24.96 65.79 19.78
CA ASN A 29 23.67 65.11 19.79
C ASN A 29 22.64 65.78 18.87
N SER A 30 22.18 65.08 17.85
CA SER A 30 20.88 65.30 17.21
C SER A 30 19.94 64.16 17.55
N VAL A 31 18.91 64.50 18.33
CA VAL A 31 17.80 63.59 18.63
C VAL A 31 17.00 63.36 17.33
N GLN A 32 17.20 62.25 16.67
CA GLN A 32 16.29 61.78 15.63
C GLN A 32 15.41 60.69 16.22
N ASN A 33 14.13 60.98 16.34
CA ASN A 33 13.05 60.01 16.52
C ASN A 33 13.09 59.02 15.34
N LYS A 34 13.67 57.84 15.53
CA LYS A 34 13.47 56.71 14.63
C LYS A 34 12.16 56.02 14.96
N THR A 35 11.12 56.38 14.20
CA THR A 35 9.96 55.52 14.02
C THR A 35 10.46 54.13 13.61
N GLN A 36 10.33 53.14 14.49
CA GLN A 36 10.53 51.75 14.13
C GLN A 36 9.47 51.40 13.09
N VAL A 37 9.86 51.38 11.82
CA VAL A 37 9.11 50.72 10.77
C VAL A 37 9.28 49.25 11.08
N GLY A 38 8.23 48.60 11.60
CA GLY A 38 8.17 47.16 11.73
C GLY A 38 8.42 46.56 10.36
N THR A 39 9.49 45.82 10.23
CA THR A 39 9.68 44.95 9.06
C THR A 39 8.55 43.91 9.13
N GLU A 40 7.47 44.15 8.40
CA GLU A 40 6.53 43.10 8.06
C GLU A 40 7.38 42.01 7.34
N HIS A 41 7.62 40.92 8.02
CA HIS A 41 8.20 39.75 7.41
C HIS A 41 7.20 39.31 6.34
N ALA A 42 7.60 39.45 5.07
CA ALA A 42 6.86 38.82 3.98
C ALA A 42 6.55 37.38 4.37
N PRO A 43 5.32 36.90 4.18
CA PRO A 43 4.98 35.53 4.47
C PRO A 43 5.98 34.62 3.75
N PRO A 44 6.48 33.56 4.40
CA PRO A 44 7.44 32.66 3.79
C PRO A 44 6.87 32.16 2.47
N ALA A 45 7.69 32.20 1.42
CA ALA A 45 7.27 31.73 0.10
C ALA A 45 6.76 30.27 0.24
N ARG A 46 5.58 30.01 -0.33
CA ARG A 46 5.06 28.64 -0.35
C ARG A 46 6.08 27.72 -1.00
N ALA A 47 6.37 26.60 -0.36
CA ALA A 47 7.26 25.60 -0.92
C ALA A 47 6.61 25.06 -2.22
N ARG A 48 7.42 24.96 -3.27
CA ARG A 48 6.99 24.50 -4.60
C ARG A 48 7.45 23.06 -4.80
N LEU A 49 6.80 22.35 -5.73
CA LEU A 49 7.27 21.05 -6.19
C LEU A 49 8.73 21.12 -6.66
N CYS A 50 9.51 20.13 -6.26
CA CYS A 50 10.87 19.92 -6.73
C CYS A 50 10.88 18.88 -7.85
N ARG A 51 10.65 19.28 -9.10
CA ARG A 51 10.66 18.36 -10.24
C ARG A 51 11.93 17.49 -10.33
N PRO A 52 13.15 18.04 -10.11
CA PRO A 52 14.36 17.21 -10.03
C PRO A 52 14.34 16.21 -8.90
N CYS A 53 13.76 16.57 -7.72
CA CYS A 53 13.65 15.64 -6.60
C CYS A 53 12.70 14.47 -6.94
N ILE A 54 11.54 14.76 -7.51
CA ILE A 54 10.57 13.76 -7.99
C ILE A 54 11.27 12.77 -8.92
N ARG A 55 12.00 13.28 -9.91
CA ARG A 55 12.75 12.43 -10.85
C ARG A 55 13.78 11.58 -10.11
N ALA A 56 14.54 12.15 -9.17
CA ALA A 56 15.58 11.43 -8.43
C ALA A 56 15.00 10.32 -7.55
N HIS A 57 13.85 10.56 -6.90
CA HIS A 57 13.15 9.52 -6.15
C HIS A 57 12.71 8.38 -7.06
N MET A 58 12.09 8.70 -8.20
CA MET A 58 11.66 7.71 -9.17
C MET A 58 12.83 6.90 -9.75
N GLU A 59 13.93 7.58 -10.14
CA GLU A 59 15.14 6.93 -10.67
C GLU A 59 15.78 5.99 -9.65
N PHE A 60 15.70 6.29 -8.36
CA PHE A 60 16.18 5.39 -7.33
C PHE A 60 15.20 4.24 -7.09
N LEU A 61 13.93 4.54 -6.79
CA LEU A 61 12.93 3.55 -6.37
C LEU A 61 12.60 2.53 -7.47
N ALA A 62 12.55 2.96 -8.72
CA ALA A 62 12.26 2.09 -9.86
C ALA A 62 13.53 1.58 -10.58
N SER A 63 14.71 1.69 -9.96
CA SER A 63 15.95 1.18 -10.56
C SER A 63 16.08 -0.33 -10.42
N ASP A 64 16.77 -0.96 -11.37
CA ASP A 64 17.14 -2.39 -11.31
C ASP A 64 18.00 -2.72 -10.09
N ALA A 65 18.68 -1.73 -9.50
CA ALA A 65 19.46 -1.89 -8.29
C ALA A 65 18.61 -2.31 -7.07
N LEU A 66 17.32 -1.94 -7.05
CA LEU A 66 16.37 -2.37 -6.04
C LEU A 66 15.62 -3.66 -6.41
N ARG A 67 15.94 -4.27 -7.55
CA ARG A 67 15.43 -5.58 -7.97
C ARG A 67 13.91 -5.73 -7.80
N GLY A 68 13.16 -4.62 -8.05
CA GLY A 68 11.72 -4.57 -7.94
C GLY A 68 11.17 -4.58 -6.51
N ARG A 69 11.97 -4.28 -5.49
CA ARG A 69 11.51 -4.06 -4.10
C ARG A 69 10.58 -5.17 -3.55
N GLY A 70 10.83 -6.44 -3.92
CA GLY A 70 9.95 -7.55 -3.58
C GLY A 70 9.59 -7.62 -2.09
N SER A 71 8.30 -7.83 -1.79
CA SER A 71 7.74 -7.88 -0.43
C SER A 71 8.48 -8.88 0.47
N GLY A 72 8.92 -8.43 1.63
CA GLY A 72 9.64 -9.24 2.62
C GLY A 72 11.09 -9.51 2.27
N THR A 73 11.67 -8.82 1.29
CA THR A 73 13.08 -8.99 0.88
C THR A 73 13.98 -7.89 1.45
N ALA A 74 15.29 -8.07 1.29
CA ALA A 74 16.27 -7.03 1.60
C ALA A 74 16.12 -5.79 0.70
N ASP A 75 15.55 -5.94 -0.48
CA ASP A 75 15.35 -4.85 -1.44
C ASP A 75 14.20 -3.93 -0.98
N GLU A 76 13.12 -4.48 -0.42
CA GLU A 76 12.09 -3.69 0.28
C GLU A 76 12.67 -2.93 1.49
N LEU A 77 13.49 -3.59 2.33
CA LEU A 77 14.15 -2.93 3.45
C LEU A 77 15.07 -1.79 2.98
N LEU A 78 15.73 -1.95 1.84
CA LEU A 78 16.57 -0.90 1.26
C LEU A 78 15.71 0.31 0.83
N ALA A 79 14.57 0.09 0.18
CA ALA A 79 13.61 1.14 -0.15
C ALA A 79 13.07 1.83 1.11
N ALA A 80 12.69 1.07 2.14
CA ALA A 80 12.23 1.60 3.42
C ALA A 80 13.30 2.46 4.11
N THR A 81 14.57 2.02 4.05
CA THR A 81 15.71 2.76 4.64
C THR A 81 15.99 4.04 3.86
N TYR A 82 15.87 4.02 2.54
CA TYR A 82 15.96 5.21 1.69
C TYR A 82 14.91 6.24 2.09
N VAL A 83 13.64 5.85 2.13
CA VAL A 83 12.54 6.73 2.55
C VAL A 83 12.77 7.30 3.96
N ALA A 84 13.25 6.48 4.90
CA ALA A 84 13.58 6.93 6.24
C ALA A 84 14.66 8.02 6.24
N SER A 85 15.67 7.92 5.37
CA SER A 85 16.72 8.93 5.25
C SER A 85 16.20 10.23 4.63
N GLU A 86 15.31 10.15 3.63
CA GLU A 86 14.67 11.32 3.02
C GLU A 86 13.76 12.05 4.03
N LEU A 87 12.91 11.33 4.76
CA LEU A 87 12.07 11.93 5.81
C LEU A 87 12.93 12.64 6.87
N ARG A 88 14.06 12.03 7.26
CA ARG A 88 15.02 12.66 8.18
C ARG A 88 15.63 13.93 7.59
N ALA A 89 16.03 13.90 6.32
CA ALA A 89 16.61 15.06 5.61
C ALA A 89 15.60 16.23 5.53
N TYR A 90 14.31 15.92 5.41
CA TYR A 90 13.25 16.94 5.43
C TYR A 90 12.89 17.45 6.84
N GLY A 91 13.48 16.89 7.90
CA GLY A 91 13.19 17.28 9.28
C GLY A 91 11.86 16.73 9.82
N VAL A 92 11.27 15.73 9.17
CA VAL A 92 10.17 14.94 9.71
C VAL A 92 10.72 14.06 10.82
N ALA A 93 10.09 14.02 11.98
CA ALA A 93 10.53 13.16 13.09
C ALA A 93 10.10 11.70 12.87
N PRO A 94 10.84 10.72 13.42
CA PRO A 94 10.37 9.35 13.48
C PRO A 94 9.09 9.28 14.31
N ALA A 95 8.18 8.41 13.92
CA ALA A 95 6.90 8.26 14.63
C ALA A 95 7.02 7.37 15.87
N ASP A 96 8.00 6.48 15.91
CA ASP A 96 8.29 5.63 17.07
C ASP A 96 9.02 6.39 18.19
N SER A 97 8.67 6.10 19.44
CA SER A 97 9.30 6.65 20.64
C SER A 97 10.77 6.25 20.80
N GLY A 98 11.19 5.14 20.20
CA GLY A 98 12.58 4.66 20.14
C GLY A 98 13.44 5.40 19.12
N GLY A 99 12.88 6.34 18.34
CA GLY A 99 13.60 7.13 17.35
C GLY A 99 13.83 6.41 16.00
N SER A 100 13.19 5.28 15.78
CA SER A 100 13.19 4.57 14.50
C SER A 100 12.10 5.09 13.56
N TYR A 101 12.41 5.21 12.28
CA TYR A 101 11.39 5.40 11.24
C TYR A 101 10.80 4.06 10.81
N LEU A 102 11.56 2.97 10.97
CA LEU A 102 11.16 1.65 10.52
C LEU A 102 10.29 0.96 11.56
N GLN A 103 9.12 0.51 11.13
CA GLN A 103 8.24 -0.37 11.87
C GLN A 103 8.26 -1.74 11.20
N ARG A 104 8.83 -2.73 11.87
CA ARG A 104 8.98 -4.09 11.35
C ARG A 104 7.76 -4.93 11.72
N ALA A 105 7.17 -5.61 10.75
CA ALA A 105 6.11 -6.57 10.93
C ALA A 105 6.57 -7.97 10.51
N SER A 106 6.54 -8.93 11.44
CA SER A 106 6.89 -10.33 11.16
C SER A 106 5.68 -11.06 10.59
N PHE A 107 5.90 -11.85 9.56
CA PHE A 107 4.87 -12.65 8.94
C PHE A 107 5.34 -14.08 8.63
N VAL A 108 4.37 -14.95 8.41
CA VAL A 108 4.56 -16.36 8.07
C VAL A 108 4.05 -16.56 6.64
N ARG A 109 4.91 -17.11 5.78
CA ARG A 109 4.60 -17.54 4.43
C ARG A 109 4.45 -19.04 4.40
N HIS A 110 3.29 -19.49 3.95
CA HIS A 110 3.03 -20.90 3.70
C HIS A 110 3.08 -21.17 2.19
N LYS A 111 3.80 -22.21 1.80
CA LYS A 111 3.87 -22.64 0.40
C LYS A 111 3.54 -24.13 0.33
N PHE A 112 2.72 -24.54 -0.63
CA PHE A 112 2.57 -25.95 -0.94
C PHE A 112 3.88 -26.50 -1.52
N THR A 113 4.29 -27.68 -1.06
CA THR A 113 5.48 -28.39 -1.56
C THR A 113 5.08 -29.49 -2.56
N ALA A 114 3.78 -29.82 -2.66
CA ALA A 114 3.20 -30.67 -3.69
C ALA A 114 1.72 -30.26 -3.88
N ALA A 115 1.11 -30.71 -4.97
CA ALA A 115 -0.28 -30.40 -5.30
C ALA A 115 -1.23 -30.85 -4.17
N PRO A 116 -2.09 -29.95 -3.67
CA PRO A 116 -3.08 -30.32 -2.66
C PRO A 116 -4.14 -31.25 -3.22
N LYS A 117 -4.84 -31.94 -2.33
CA LYS A 117 -5.84 -32.95 -2.67
C LYS A 117 -7.16 -32.67 -1.98
N LEU A 118 -8.26 -33.09 -2.61
CA LEU A 118 -9.56 -33.23 -2.01
C LEU A 118 -9.80 -34.72 -1.74
N THR A 119 -10.05 -35.08 -0.50
CA THR A 119 -10.36 -36.45 -0.08
C THR A 119 -11.79 -36.51 0.41
N ILE A 120 -12.52 -37.51 -0.06
CA ILE A 120 -13.93 -37.76 0.27
C ILE A 120 -14.04 -39.18 0.81
N SER A 121 -14.33 -39.33 2.09
CA SER A 121 -14.41 -40.64 2.72
C SER A 121 -15.82 -41.24 2.57
N PRO A 122 -15.95 -42.57 2.27
CA PRO A 122 -14.93 -43.55 1.88
C PRO A 122 -14.98 -43.97 0.39
N SER A 123 -15.77 -43.29 -0.46
CA SER A 123 -16.23 -43.83 -1.74
C SER A 123 -15.65 -43.21 -3.02
N VAL A 124 -14.92 -42.10 -2.90
CA VAL A 124 -14.30 -41.41 -4.03
C VAL A 124 -12.79 -41.30 -3.78
N GLY A 125 -11.99 -41.72 -4.76
CA GLY A 125 -10.54 -41.54 -4.70
C GLY A 125 -10.16 -40.06 -4.58
N PRO A 126 -8.93 -39.71 -4.10
CA PRO A 126 -8.51 -38.34 -3.94
C PRO A 126 -8.50 -37.61 -5.29
N LEU A 127 -9.16 -36.46 -5.34
CA LEU A 127 -9.05 -35.51 -6.44
C LEU A 127 -7.80 -34.66 -6.24
N THR A 128 -7.06 -34.38 -7.31
CA THR A 128 -5.77 -33.68 -7.26
C THR A 128 -5.89 -32.30 -7.91
N CYS A 129 -5.26 -31.29 -7.26
CA CYS A 129 -5.14 -29.96 -7.85
C CYS A 129 -4.38 -30.02 -9.17
N GLY A 130 -4.87 -29.31 -10.18
CA GLY A 130 -4.44 -29.38 -11.56
C GLY A 130 -5.49 -30.12 -12.39
N PRO A 131 -5.47 -31.45 -12.47
CA PRO A 131 -6.38 -32.19 -13.34
C PRO A 131 -7.85 -32.18 -12.88
N ASP A 132 -8.12 -32.20 -11.58
CA ASP A 132 -9.48 -32.34 -11.07
C ASP A 132 -10.09 -31.03 -10.57
N PHE A 133 -9.27 -30.15 -10.03
CA PHE A 133 -9.71 -28.84 -9.58
C PHE A 133 -8.57 -27.82 -9.63
N ARG A 134 -8.93 -26.53 -9.67
CA ARG A 134 -8.00 -25.42 -9.46
C ARG A 134 -8.47 -24.55 -8.28
N VAL A 135 -7.53 -23.86 -7.68
CA VAL A 135 -7.79 -22.93 -6.59
C VAL A 135 -8.15 -21.57 -7.19
N LEU A 136 -9.31 -21.02 -6.81
CA LEU A 136 -9.67 -19.64 -7.10
C LEU A 136 -9.23 -18.71 -5.96
N HIS A 137 -9.34 -19.20 -4.71
CA HIS A 137 -8.90 -18.49 -3.52
C HIS A 137 -8.70 -19.47 -2.37
N LEU A 138 -7.65 -19.30 -1.58
CA LEU A 138 -7.42 -20.02 -0.33
C LEU A 138 -7.10 -19.05 0.79
N ALA A 139 -7.75 -19.23 1.92
CA ALA A 139 -7.42 -18.56 3.18
C ALA A 139 -6.52 -19.43 4.08
N GLN A 140 -6.56 -20.75 3.90
CA GLN A 140 -5.89 -21.72 4.75
C GLN A 140 -5.36 -22.89 3.94
N PRO A 141 -4.25 -23.53 4.37
CA PRO A 141 -3.66 -24.67 3.68
C PRO A 141 -4.50 -25.96 3.77
N ALA A 142 -5.45 -26.00 4.69
CA ALA A 142 -6.34 -27.13 4.87
C ALA A 142 -7.71 -26.66 5.40
N PHE A 143 -8.76 -27.32 4.95
CA PHE A 143 -10.10 -27.18 5.49
C PHE A 143 -10.89 -28.48 5.34
N SER A 144 -11.91 -28.65 6.17
CA SER A 144 -12.80 -29.81 6.07
C SER A 144 -14.20 -29.44 6.55
N GLY A 145 -15.17 -30.22 6.06
CA GLY A 145 -16.55 -30.05 6.49
C GLY A 145 -17.52 -30.99 5.76
N PRO A 146 -18.76 -31.09 6.24
CA PRO A 146 -19.80 -31.83 5.53
C PRO A 146 -20.16 -31.16 4.22
N VAL A 147 -20.27 -31.94 3.15
CA VAL A 147 -20.72 -31.46 1.84
C VAL A 147 -22.17 -31.01 1.93
N MET A 148 -22.45 -29.85 1.36
CA MET A 148 -23.80 -29.31 1.19
C MET A 148 -23.95 -28.82 -0.24
N LYS A 149 -24.98 -29.28 -0.95
CA LYS A 149 -25.28 -28.85 -2.31
C LYS A 149 -26.25 -27.69 -2.31
N VAL A 150 -25.94 -26.66 -3.07
CA VAL A 150 -26.76 -25.45 -3.20
C VAL A 150 -26.81 -25.05 -4.68
N SER A 151 -28.01 -24.74 -5.20
CA SER A 151 -28.12 -24.16 -6.51
C SER A 151 -27.74 -22.68 -6.52
N ALA A 152 -27.18 -22.19 -7.63
CA ALA A 152 -26.76 -20.79 -7.76
C ALA A 152 -27.90 -19.77 -7.60
N ASP A 153 -29.14 -20.18 -7.82
CA ASP A 153 -30.37 -19.38 -7.67
C ASP A 153 -31.01 -19.47 -6.27
N GLN A 154 -30.66 -20.49 -5.46
CA GLN A 154 -31.13 -20.59 -4.07
C GLN A 154 -30.45 -19.59 -3.16
N ASP A 155 -31.11 -19.14 -2.10
CA ASP A 155 -30.46 -18.36 -1.05
C ASP A 155 -29.54 -19.23 -0.15
N LEU A 156 -28.78 -18.60 0.70
CA LEU A 156 -27.87 -19.27 1.65
C LEU A 156 -28.40 -19.33 3.07
N SER A 157 -29.72 -19.09 3.27
CA SER A 157 -30.33 -19.06 4.59
C SER A 157 -30.26 -20.39 5.35
N ALA A 158 -30.16 -21.49 4.62
CA ALA A 158 -30.00 -22.85 5.17
C ALA A 158 -28.53 -23.29 5.33
N LEU A 159 -27.56 -22.39 5.10
CA LEU A 159 -26.14 -22.71 5.21
C LEU A 159 -25.76 -23.11 6.64
N ASN A 160 -25.22 -24.30 6.78
CA ASN A 160 -24.62 -24.74 8.03
C ASN A 160 -23.18 -24.19 8.13
N PRO A 161 -22.84 -23.42 9.17
CA PRO A 161 -21.46 -23.01 9.38
C PRO A 161 -20.52 -24.21 9.41
N GLY A 162 -19.34 -24.08 8.76
CA GLY A 162 -18.37 -25.16 8.64
C GLY A 162 -18.65 -26.17 7.52
N ALA A 163 -19.75 -26.03 6.77
CA ALA A 163 -19.99 -26.88 5.60
C ALA A 163 -19.04 -26.56 4.45
N VAL A 164 -18.77 -27.55 3.61
CA VAL A 164 -18.15 -27.38 2.28
C VAL A 164 -19.23 -27.38 1.23
N VAL A 165 -19.44 -26.22 0.58
CA VAL A 165 -20.61 -26.01 -0.28
C VAL A 165 -20.26 -26.30 -1.74
N LEU A 166 -20.97 -27.21 -2.36
CA LEU A 166 -20.93 -27.42 -3.80
C LEU A 166 -22.06 -26.62 -4.47
N ILE A 167 -21.67 -25.61 -5.25
CA ILE A 167 -22.62 -24.73 -5.94
C ILE A 167 -22.82 -25.19 -7.35
N THR A 168 -24.07 -25.47 -7.70
CA THR A 168 -24.51 -25.93 -9.03
C THR A 168 -25.25 -24.79 -9.76
N GLY A 169 -25.18 -24.77 -11.10
CA GLY A 169 -25.90 -23.78 -11.93
C GLY A 169 -24.96 -22.84 -12.70
N GLY A 170 -25.49 -21.73 -13.21
CA GLY A 170 -24.79 -20.80 -14.10
C GLY A 170 -23.52 -20.22 -13.47
N GLN A 171 -22.41 -20.28 -14.18
CA GLN A 171 -21.06 -20.08 -13.65
C GLN A 171 -20.81 -18.74 -12.95
N LYS A 172 -21.20 -17.61 -13.58
CA LYS A 172 -20.97 -16.26 -12.97
C LYS A 172 -21.71 -16.13 -11.63
N ALA A 173 -22.96 -16.58 -11.58
CA ALA A 173 -23.75 -16.57 -10.36
C ALA A 173 -23.17 -17.56 -9.31
N ALA A 174 -22.71 -18.74 -9.74
CA ALA A 174 -22.12 -19.75 -8.88
C ALA A 174 -20.82 -19.25 -8.21
N ARG A 175 -19.91 -18.63 -8.96
CA ARG A 175 -18.69 -18.04 -8.40
C ARG A 175 -19.00 -16.94 -7.37
N GLN A 176 -19.91 -16.01 -7.70
CA GLN A 176 -20.29 -14.97 -6.76
C GLN A 176 -20.92 -15.56 -5.48
N LYS A 177 -21.75 -16.58 -5.61
CA LYS A 177 -22.36 -17.28 -4.49
C LYS A 177 -21.32 -18.03 -3.65
N ALA A 178 -20.28 -18.63 -4.25
CA ALA A 178 -19.20 -19.27 -3.53
C ALA A 178 -18.49 -18.34 -2.54
N PHE A 179 -18.15 -17.14 -3.00
CA PHE A 179 -17.58 -16.12 -2.12
C PHE A 179 -18.58 -15.67 -1.03
N SER A 180 -19.87 -15.60 -1.35
CA SER A 180 -20.91 -15.27 -0.37
C SER A 180 -21.10 -16.36 0.68
N ALA A 181 -21.02 -17.64 0.30
CA ALA A 181 -21.12 -18.77 1.22
C ALA A 181 -19.95 -18.76 2.22
N ALA A 182 -18.75 -18.53 1.75
CA ALA A 182 -17.58 -18.40 2.62
C ALA A 182 -17.70 -17.23 3.61
N ALA A 183 -18.21 -16.07 3.17
CA ALA A 183 -18.48 -14.92 4.03
C ALA A 183 -19.54 -15.22 5.11
N GLN A 184 -20.40 -16.21 4.89
CA GLN A 184 -21.43 -16.68 5.84
C GLN A 184 -20.97 -17.85 6.69
N GLY A 185 -19.69 -18.26 6.62
CA GLY A 185 -19.10 -19.26 7.50
C GLY A 185 -18.97 -20.67 6.92
N ALA A 186 -19.11 -20.85 5.60
CA ALA A 186 -18.71 -22.10 4.96
C ALA A 186 -17.19 -22.35 5.17
N ALA A 187 -16.79 -23.60 5.43
CA ALA A 187 -15.37 -23.98 5.50
C ALA A 187 -14.68 -23.86 4.13
N GLY A 188 -15.44 -24.13 3.06
CA GLY A 188 -15.01 -23.96 1.68
C GLY A 188 -16.19 -23.97 0.73
N ALA A 189 -15.99 -23.50 -0.48
CA ALA A 189 -16.99 -23.52 -1.53
C ALA A 189 -16.36 -24.02 -2.86
N MET A 190 -17.15 -24.73 -3.63
CA MET A 190 -16.72 -25.32 -4.89
C MET A 190 -17.73 -24.98 -6.00
N VAL A 191 -17.21 -24.68 -7.18
CA VAL A 191 -18.01 -24.40 -8.38
C VAL A 191 -17.54 -25.27 -9.55
N ALA A 192 -18.44 -25.66 -10.42
CA ALA A 192 -18.07 -26.38 -11.64
C ALA A 192 -17.46 -25.42 -12.68
N SER A 193 -16.38 -25.83 -13.34
CA SER A 193 -15.83 -25.09 -14.48
C SER A 193 -16.70 -25.24 -15.72
N PRO A 194 -16.83 -24.22 -16.57
CA PRO A 194 -17.40 -24.35 -17.89
C PRO A 194 -16.40 -24.87 -18.92
N GLU A 195 -15.10 -24.91 -18.57
CA GLU A 195 -14.03 -25.26 -19.50
C GLU A 195 -14.09 -26.73 -19.86
N GLU A 196 -13.77 -27.03 -21.12
CA GLU A 196 -13.65 -28.41 -21.60
C GLU A 196 -12.53 -29.14 -20.80
N PRO A 197 -12.69 -30.44 -20.54
CA PRO A 197 -11.73 -31.23 -19.77
C PRO A 197 -10.27 -31.11 -20.25
N GLU A 198 -10.07 -30.93 -21.55
CA GLU A 198 -8.75 -30.82 -22.21
C GLU A 198 -8.01 -29.51 -21.84
N LYS A 199 -8.72 -28.50 -21.34
CA LYS A 199 -8.15 -27.22 -20.93
C LYS A 199 -8.01 -27.09 -19.41
N PHE A 200 -8.46 -28.07 -18.68
CA PHE A 200 -8.43 -28.11 -17.23
C PHE A 200 -7.27 -28.99 -16.77
N GLY A 201 -6.22 -28.38 -16.30
CA GLY A 201 -5.04 -29.10 -15.83
C GLY A 201 -3.95 -29.29 -16.89
N ASP A 202 -3.26 -28.21 -17.22
CA ASP A 202 -1.96 -28.28 -17.87
C ASP A 202 -0.93 -28.81 -16.85
N ASP A 203 -0.07 -29.79 -17.23
CA ASP A 203 0.93 -30.39 -16.34
C ASP A 203 1.98 -29.42 -15.80
N ASN A 204 1.99 -28.18 -16.30
CA ASN A 204 2.85 -27.08 -15.85
C ASN A 204 2.17 -26.11 -14.87
N GLN A 205 1.05 -26.48 -14.24
CA GLN A 205 0.36 -25.59 -13.33
C GLN A 205 1.22 -25.30 -12.08
N GLU A 206 1.48 -24.02 -11.82
CA GLU A 206 2.09 -23.59 -10.57
C GLU A 206 1.24 -24.06 -9.37
N LEU A 207 1.91 -24.41 -8.27
CA LEU A 207 1.19 -24.75 -7.04
C LEU A 207 0.39 -23.53 -6.56
N PRO A 208 -0.82 -23.73 -6.01
CA PRO A 208 -1.66 -22.63 -5.60
C PRO A 208 -0.98 -21.81 -4.48
N SER A 209 -1.16 -20.50 -4.53
CA SER A 209 -0.66 -19.58 -3.52
C SER A 209 -1.53 -19.63 -2.26
N LEU A 210 -0.88 -19.46 -1.12
CA LEU A 210 -1.50 -19.24 0.18
C LEU A 210 -1.25 -17.78 0.60
N PRO A 211 -2.16 -17.16 1.37
CA PRO A 211 -1.92 -15.83 1.87
C PRO A 211 -0.74 -15.83 2.85
N ASP A 212 0.06 -14.80 2.78
CA ASP A 212 1.02 -14.47 3.81
C ASP A 212 0.27 -13.87 5.02
N LEU A 213 0.68 -14.20 6.25
CA LEU A 213 -0.06 -13.86 7.45
C LEU A 213 0.86 -13.26 8.49
N LEU A 214 0.49 -12.12 9.06
CA LEU A 214 1.21 -11.58 10.21
C LEU A 214 1.20 -12.59 11.37
N GLU A 215 2.33 -12.73 12.06
CA GLU A 215 2.43 -13.65 13.22
C GLU A 215 1.43 -13.33 14.33
N GLU A 216 1.00 -12.08 14.45
CA GLU A 216 0.03 -11.62 15.44
C GLU A 216 -1.44 -11.72 15.02
N GLN A 217 -1.71 -12.05 13.74
CA GLN A 217 -3.09 -12.18 13.27
C GLN A 217 -3.80 -13.35 13.94
N THR A 218 -4.98 -13.07 14.45
CA THR A 218 -5.80 -14.07 15.13
C THR A 218 -6.65 -14.88 14.12
N ALA A 219 -6.98 -16.10 14.48
CA ALA A 219 -7.89 -16.95 13.68
C ALA A 219 -9.24 -16.28 13.38
N SER A 220 -9.71 -15.36 14.27
CA SER A 220 -10.95 -14.60 14.06
C SER A 220 -10.82 -13.54 12.98
N GLU A 221 -9.63 -13.04 12.72
CA GLU A 221 -9.36 -12.09 11.62
C GLU A 221 -9.21 -12.80 10.28
N LEU A 222 -8.71 -14.03 10.31
CA LEU A 222 -8.56 -14.92 9.15
C LEU A 222 -9.87 -15.61 8.75
N GLY A 223 -10.74 -15.89 9.71
CA GLY A 223 -11.93 -16.74 9.55
C GLY A 223 -13.02 -16.21 8.58
N LYS A 224 -12.82 -15.04 7.96
CA LYS A 224 -13.75 -14.48 6.96
C LYS A 224 -13.24 -14.55 5.53
N ASN A 225 -12.03 -15.06 5.34
CA ASN A 225 -11.47 -15.21 4.00
C ASN A 225 -11.97 -16.53 3.37
N PRO A 226 -12.41 -16.51 2.13
CA PRO A 226 -13.00 -17.68 1.48
C PRO A 226 -11.94 -18.73 1.12
N ASN A 227 -12.31 -20.01 1.18
CA ASN A 227 -11.67 -21.08 0.45
C ASN A 227 -12.57 -21.42 -0.74
N VAL A 228 -12.16 -21.12 -1.96
CA VAL A 228 -12.97 -21.31 -3.16
C VAL A 228 -12.17 -22.09 -4.20
N LEU A 229 -12.77 -23.20 -4.63
CA LEU A 229 -12.20 -24.08 -5.65
C LEU A 229 -13.10 -24.10 -6.89
N GLU A 230 -12.49 -24.29 -8.04
CA GLU A 230 -13.17 -24.58 -9.27
C GLU A 230 -12.87 -26.02 -9.70
N LEU A 231 -13.91 -26.79 -9.93
CA LEU A 231 -13.85 -28.20 -10.25
C LEU A 231 -13.88 -28.42 -11.76
N SER A 232 -13.13 -29.38 -12.25
CA SER A 232 -13.32 -29.90 -13.61
C SER A 232 -14.74 -30.47 -13.75
N THR A 233 -15.24 -30.52 -14.96
CA THR A 233 -16.56 -31.13 -15.24
C THR A 233 -16.65 -32.57 -14.70
N ALA A 234 -15.56 -33.35 -14.82
CA ALA A 234 -15.51 -34.73 -14.31
C ALA A 234 -15.58 -34.77 -12.78
N ALA A 235 -14.79 -33.94 -12.09
CA ALA A 235 -14.80 -33.85 -10.62
C ALA A 235 -16.15 -33.34 -10.10
N ALA A 236 -16.75 -32.34 -10.75
CA ALA A 236 -18.06 -31.84 -10.38
C ALA A 236 -19.16 -32.90 -10.47
N ARG A 237 -19.17 -33.72 -11.54
CA ARG A 237 -20.10 -34.84 -11.68
C ARG A 237 -19.95 -35.86 -10.56
N LEU A 238 -18.71 -36.22 -10.19
CA LEU A 238 -18.46 -37.14 -9.07
C LEU A 238 -18.98 -36.57 -7.75
N LEU A 239 -18.75 -35.27 -7.48
CA LEU A 239 -19.16 -34.62 -6.24
C LEU A 239 -20.68 -34.40 -6.14
N VAL A 240 -21.38 -34.26 -7.25
CA VAL A 240 -22.86 -34.17 -7.26
C VAL A 240 -23.48 -35.47 -6.74
N GLU A 241 -22.87 -36.64 -7.02
CA GLU A 241 -23.38 -37.95 -6.59
C GLU A 241 -23.05 -38.24 -5.09
N VAL A 242 -22.12 -37.51 -4.48
CA VAL A 242 -21.77 -37.69 -3.07
C VAL A 242 -22.96 -37.28 -2.19
N PRO A 243 -23.39 -38.07 -1.19
CA PRO A 243 -24.47 -37.68 -0.28
C PRO A 243 -24.15 -36.41 0.52
N ASP A 244 -25.13 -35.56 0.75
CA ASP A 244 -25.01 -34.43 1.66
C ASP A 244 -24.63 -34.91 3.08
N GLY A 245 -23.79 -34.15 3.78
CA GLY A 245 -23.24 -34.53 5.07
C GLY A 245 -21.98 -35.38 5.00
N THR A 246 -21.60 -35.90 3.84
CA THR A 246 -20.30 -36.60 3.69
C THR A 246 -19.15 -35.63 3.95
N ILE A 247 -18.14 -36.06 4.72
CA ILE A 247 -17.02 -35.19 5.06
C ILE A 247 -16.03 -35.12 3.90
N LEU A 248 -15.72 -33.90 3.52
CA LEU A 248 -14.69 -33.57 2.55
C LEU A 248 -13.51 -32.92 3.26
N HIS A 249 -12.30 -33.33 2.88
CA HIS A 249 -11.04 -32.76 3.36
C HIS A 249 -10.26 -32.19 2.18
N PHE A 250 -9.84 -30.93 2.30
CA PHE A 250 -8.82 -30.32 1.45
C PHE A 250 -7.55 -30.17 2.26
N GLU A 251 -6.44 -30.68 1.74
CA GLU A 251 -5.13 -30.54 2.36
C GLU A 251 -3.99 -30.75 1.36
N GLY A 252 -2.81 -30.25 1.70
CA GLY A 252 -1.58 -30.50 0.96
C GLY A 252 -0.35 -30.30 1.85
N PRO A 253 0.78 -30.93 1.52
CA PRO A 253 2.00 -30.73 2.27
C PRO A 253 2.50 -29.27 2.06
N THR A 254 2.84 -28.61 3.16
CA THR A 254 3.31 -27.21 3.14
C THR A 254 4.68 -27.08 3.78
N SER A 255 5.45 -26.10 3.33
CA SER A 255 6.58 -25.52 4.04
C SER A 255 6.18 -24.18 4.62
N THR A 256 6.89 -23.79 5.67
CA THR A 256 6.67 -22.53 6.38
C THR A 256 7.97 -21.75 6.42
N GLU A 257 7.89 -20.49 6.02
CA GLU A 257 8.99 -19.52 6.05
C GLU A 257 8.57 -18.32 6.91
N ARG A 258 9.49 -17.77 7.71
CA ARG A 258 9.28 -16.50 8.41
C ARG A 258 10.06 -15.40 7.73
N ALA A 259 9.41 -14.27 7.52
CA ALA A 259 10.02 -13.09 6.94
C ALA A 259 9.47 -11.82 7.63
N ASN A 260 9.92 -10.64 7.19
CA ASN A 260 9.47 -9.38 7.73
C ASN A 260 9.17 -8.42 6.59
N VAL A 261 8.14 -7.62 6.75
CA VAL A 261 7.92 -6.40 5.96
C VAL A 261 8.23 -5.18 6.80
N TRP A 262 8.50 -4.05 6.16
CA TRP A 262 8.92 -2.82 6.85
C TRP A 262 8.11 -1.63 6.38
N ASN A 263 7.33 -1.08 7.32
CA ASN A 263 6.77 0.26 7.12
C ASN A 263 7.82 1.32 7.44
N THR A 264 7.78 2.43 6.72
CA THR A 264 8.51 3.64 7.10
C THR A 264 7.54 4.71 7.54
N ILE A 265 7.64 5.16 8.80
CA ILE A 265 6.67 6.07 9.39
C ILE A 265 7.36 7.29 9.99
N GLY A 266 6.96 8.46 9.49
CA GLY A 266 7.37 9.76 10.02
C GLY A 266 6.19 10.60 10.50
N ILE A 267 6.45 11.53 11.41
CA ILE A 267 5.43 12.44 11.93
C ILE A 267 5.94 13.90 11.95
N LEU A 268 5.13 14.79 11.42
CA LEU A 268 5.28 16.23 11.56
C LEU A 268 4.23 16.73 12.56
N ARG A 269 4.65 17.05 13.79
CA ARG A 269 3.74 17.50 14.85
C ARG A 269 3.11 18.84 14.51
N GLY A 270 1.81 18.96 14.71
CA GLY A 270 1.04 20.17 14.46
C GLY A 270 1.40 21.32 15.40
N SER A 271 1.19 22.54 14.92
CA SER A 271 1.47 23.78 15.68
C SER A 271 0.29 24.31 16.49
N ASP A 272 -0.95 23.95 16.13
CA ASP A 272 -2.16 24.48 16.78
C ASP A 272 -2.54 23.63 18.00
N PRO A 273 -2.62 24.21 19.20
CA PRO A 273 -2.96 23.46 20.43
C PRO A 273 -4.31 22.72 20.38
N LYS A 274 -5.24 23.15 19.51
CA LYS A 274 -6.57 22.51 19.36
C LYS A 274 -6.59 21.41 18.31
N LEU A 275 -5.66 21.43 17.34
CA LEU A 275 -5.65 20.52 16.20
C LEU A 275 -4.48 19.52 16.22
N ARG A 276 -3.38 19.84 16.90
CA ARG A 276 -2.14 19.04 16.89
C ARG A 276 -2.29 17.59 17.39
N ASP A 277 -3.34 17.32 18.17
CA ASP A 277 -3.62 15.99 18.70
C ASP A 277 -4.44 15.14 17.71
N SER A 278 -4.80 15.71 16.56
CA SER A 278 -5.38 15.00 15.43
C SER A 278 -4.41 15.02 14.24
N ALA A 279 -4.48 13.99 13.39
CA ALA A 279 -3.56 13.84 12.27
C ALA A 279 -4.28 13.59 10.94
N VAL A 280 -3.66 14.06 9.85
CA VAL A 280 -3.91 13.58 8.49
C VAL A 280 -2.80 12.56 8.17
N LEU A 281 -3.16 11.44 7.59
CA LEU A 281 -2.24 10.41 7.14
C LEU A 281 -2.12 10.48 5.61
N PHE A 282 -0.88 10.59 5.12
CA PHE A 282 -0.52 10.37 3.73
C PHE A 282 0.24 9.06 3.62
N SER A 283 -0.18 8.18 2.73
CA SER A 283 0.41 6.85 2.56
C SER A 283 0.60 6.47 1.09
N ALA A 284 1.42 5.47 0.88
CA ALA A 284 1.70 4.75 -0.35
C ALA A 284 2.33 3.40 0.03
N HIS A 285 2.48 2.44 -0.89
CA HIS A 285 3.20 1.23 -0.57
C HIS A 285 4.62 1.20 -1.13
N LEU A 286 5.54 0.57 -0.38
CA LEU A 286 6.98 0.54 -0.67
C LEU A 286 7.39 -0.57 -1.60
N ASP A 287 6.76 -1.72 -1.43
CA ASP A 287 7.10 -2.96 -2.09
C ASP A 287 6.54 -3.03 -3.51
N HIS A 288 6.98 -4.06 -4.24
CA HIS A 288 6.39 -4.51 -5.47
C HIS A 288 6.74 -6.00 -5.65
N LEU A 289 6.63 -6.53 -6.87
CA LEU A 289 6.72 -7.98 -7.11
C LEU A 289 8.15 -8.54 -7.05
N GLY A 290 9.17 -7.70 -7.11
CA GLY A 290 10.56 -8.15 -7.03
C GLY A 290 11.06 -8.82 -8.31
N ILE A 291 11.75 -9.95 -8.15
CA ILE A 291 12.21 -10.79 -9.26
C ILE A 291 11.15 -11.86 -9.55
N GLY A 292 10.62 -11.85 -10.75
CA GLY A 292 9.57 -12.77 -11.18
C GLY A 292 9.93 -13.60 -12.43
N GLN A 293 8.91 -14.15 -13.08
CA GLN A 293 9.06 -14.86 -14.34
C GLN A 293 9.48 -13.89 -15.46
N PRO A 294 10.45 -14.24 -16.31
CA PRO A 294 10.88 -13.35 -17.37
C PRO A 294 9.77 -13.07 -18.39
N VAL A 295 9.61 -11.80 -18.73
CA VAL A 295 8.77 -11.33 -19.84
C VAL A 295 9.68 -10.65 -20.86
N ASN A 296 9.76 -11.15 -22.08
CA ASN A 296 10.67 -10.68 -23.14
C ASN A 296 12.15 -10.64 -22.72
N GLY A 297 12.56 -11.51 -21.78
CA GLY A 297 13.94 -11.61 -21.28
C GLY A 297 14.25 -10.74 -20.07
N ASP A 298 13.33 -9.92 -19.61
CA ASP A 298 13.40 -9.15 -18.39
C ASP A 298 12.60 -9.81 -17.27
N ASN A 299 13.18 -9.93 -16.07
CA ASN A 299 12.56 -10.55 -14.89
C ASN A 299 12.55 -9.62 -13.68
N ILE A 300 12.94 -8.36 -13.81
CA ILE A 300 12.86 -7.35 -12.76
C ILE A 300 11.54 -6.60 -12.92
N TYR A 301 10.65 -6.74 -11.96
CA TYR A 301 9.40 -6.01 -11.90
C TYR A 301 9.63 -4.71 -11.14
N ASN A 302 10.04 -3.66 -11.88
CA ASN A 302 10.52 -2.40 -11.29
C ASN A 302 9.43 -1.66 -10.52
N GLY A 303 8.15 -1.76 -10.91
CA GLY A 303 7.04 -1.08 -10.25
C GLY A 303 7.22 0.45 -10.23
N ALA A 304 7.47 1.04 -11.40
CA ALA A 304 7.69 2.48 -11.48
C ALA A 304 6.40 3.26 -11.22
N ASP A 305 5.30 2.84 -11.82
CA ASP A 305 3.99 3.41 -11.51
C ASP A 305 3.44 2.79 -10.22
N ASP A 306 3.57 1.48 -10.08
CA ASP A 306 3.11 0.66 -8.96
C ASP A 306 4.28 0.26 -8.02
N ASP A 307 4.61 0.91 -6.90
CA ASP A 307 4.07 2.20 -6.48
C ASP A 307 5.20 3.19 -6.14
N ALA A 308 6.30 3.17 -6.93
CA ALA A 308 7.35 4.17 -6.75
C ALA A 308 6.79 5.60 -6.98
N SER A 309 5.74 5.74 -7.81
CA SER A 309 5.08 7.02 -8.07
C SER A 309 4.36 7.56 -6.85
N GLY A 310 3.60 6.74 -6.13
CA GLY A 310 2.92 7.11 -4.90
C GLY A 310 3.90 7.37 -3.75
N VAL A 311 4.92 6.52 -3.58
CA VAL A 311 6.01 6.77 -2.61
C VAL A 311 6.64 8.14 -2.86
N THR A 312 6.93 8.48 -4.12
CA THR A 312 7.49 9.77 -4.51
C THR A 312 6.55 10.92 -4.18
N ALA A 313 5.23 10.74 -4.37
CA ALA A 313 4.24 11.76 -4.00
C ALA A 313 4.26 12.03 -2.49
N VAL A 314 4.28 10.99 -1.66
CA VAL A 314 4.31 11.15 -0.20
C VAL A 314 5.61 11.81 0.25
N LEU A 315 6.77 11.45 -0.33
CA LEU A 315 8.05 12.11 -0.06
C LEU A 315 8.03 13.59 -0.41
N GLU A 316 7.49 13.95 -1.57
CA GLU A 316 7.41 15.34 -2.00
C GLU A 316 6.43 16.16 -1.13
N LEU A 317 5.31 15.59 -0.71
CA LEU A 317 4.41 16.20 0.27
C LEU A 317 5.11 16.40 1.62
N ALA A 318 5.90 15.42 2.08
CA ALA A 318 6.69 15.54 3.31
C ALA A 318 7.69 16.70 3.21
N ARG A 319 8.40 16.81 2.09
CA ARG A 319 9.34 17.91 1.81
C ARG A 319 8.65 19.27 1.81
N VAL A 320 7.53 19.40 1.09
CA VAL A 320 6.77 20.66 0.96
C VAL A 320 6.21 21.11 2.30
N LEU A 321 5.56 20.20 3.04
CA LEU A 321 4.93 20.53 4.33
C LEU A 321 5.95 20.81 5.44
N SER A 322 7.16 20.25 5.33
CA SER A 322 8.24 20.50 6.29
C SER A 322 8.99 21.82 6.03
N ALA A 323 9.14 22.20 4.76
CA ALA A 323 9.86 23.41 4.36
C ALA A 323 9.05 24.70 4.57
N GLY A 324 7.73 24.61 4.71
CA GLY A 324 6.82 25.74 4.88
C GLY A 324 6.51 26.09 6.34
N LEU A 325 5.40 26.82 6.54
CA LEU A 325 4.84 26.99 7.86
C LEU A 325 4.37 25.64 8.41
N ARG A 326 4.73 25.35 9.65
CA ARG A 326 4.33 24.11 10.31
C ARG A 326 2.81 23.94 10.25
N PRO A 327 2.29 22.83 9.73
CA PRO A 327 0.86 22.57 9.69
C PRO A 327 0.20 22.73 11.05
N ARG A 328 -1.06 23.17 11.08
CA ARG A 328 -1.82 23.29 12.32
C ARG A 328 -2.14 21.93 12.92
N ARG A 329 -2.48 20.95 12.08
CA ARG A 329 -2.75 19.56 12.43
C ARG A 329 -1.46 18.75 12.31
N SER A 330 -1.30 17.69 13.08
CA SER A 330 -0.22 16.74 12.86
C SER A 330 -0.38 16.03 11.51
N VAL A 331 0.74 15.65 10.91
CA VAL A 331 0.76 14.90 9.65
C VAL A 331 1.58 13.64 9.86
N ILE A 332 1.04 12.49 9.50
CA ILE A 332 1.74 11.22 9.47
C ILE A 332 2.04 10.89 8.00
N PHE A 333 3.27 10.52 7.72
CA PHE A 333 3.70 9.95 6.44
C PHE A 333 4.00 8.48 6.70
N ALA A 334 3.26 7.57 6.06
CA ALA A 334 3.44 6.14 6.22
C ALA A 334 3.59 5.48 4.84
N LEU A 335 4.73 4.84 4.63
CA LEU A 335 5.00 4.05 3.45
C LEU A 335 4.96 2.59 3.91
N PHE A 336 3.96 1.86 3.42
CA PHE A 336 3.67 0.50 3.88
C PHE A 336 4.44 -0.53 3.07
N GLY A 337 4.93 -1.58 3.73
CA GLY A 337 5.52 -2.73 3.07
C GLY A 337 4.54 -3.91 3.02
N GLY A 338 4.71 -4.79 2.03
CA GLY A 338 3.89 -6.00 1.93
C GLY A 338 2.43 -5.75 1.52
N GLU A 339 2.17 -4.71 0.73
CA GLU A 339 0.86 -4.50 0.10
C GLU A 339 0.56 -5.64 -0.86
N GLU A 340 1.51 -5.95 -1.75
CA GLU A 340 1.43 -6.95 -2.82
C GLU A 340 1.23 -8.40 -2.34
N ILE A 341 1.45 -8.63 -1.05
CA ILE A 341 1.25 -9.94 -0.42
C ILE A 341 0.11 -9.93 0.61
N GLY A 342 -0.80 -8.96 0.51
CA GLY A 342 -2.04 -8.90 1.29
C GLY A 342 -2.08 -7.81 2.36
N GLU A 343 -1.59 -6.61 2.04
CA GLU A 343 -1.72 -5.41 2.87
C GLU A 343 -1.14 -5.61 4.29
N LEU A 344 -0.02 -6.37 4.41
CA LEU A 344 0.54 -6.77 5.71
C LEU A 344 1.01 -5.58 6.53
N GLY A 345 1.68 -4.62 5.89
CA GLY A 345 2.22 -3.44 6.56
C GLY A 345 1.14 -2.53 7.11
N SER A 346 0.12 -2.21 6.33
CA SER A 346 -1.00 -1.38 6.79
C SER A 346 -1.86 -2.11 7.83
N THR A 347 -1.98 -3.44 7.71
CA THR A 347 -2.63 -4.28 8.72
C THR A 347 -1.86 -4.21 10.03
N TYR A 348 -0.53 -4.30 10.02
CA TYR A 348 0.30 -4.14 11.21
C TYR A 348 0.21 -2.71 11.77
N PHE A 349 0.29 -1.68 10.92
CA PHE A 349 0.11 -0.28 11.32
C PHE A 349 -1.23 -0.05 12.02
N ARG A 350 -2.30 -0.66 11.55
CA ARG A 350 -3.62 -0.58 12.17
C ARG A 350 -3.61 -1.07 13.62
N HIS A 351 -2.80 -2.08 13.95
CA HIS A 351 -2.66 -2.62 15.31
C HIS A 351 -1.66 -1.80 16.15
N HIS A 352 -0.68 -1.20 15.52
CA HIS A 352 0.43 -0.47 16.15
C HIS A 352 0.58 0.96 15.60
N PRO A 353 -0.49 1.79 15.58
CA PRO A 353 -0.41 3.12 15.03
C PRO A 353 0.38 4.06 15.95
N PRO A 354 1.11 5.06 15.43
CA PRO A 354 1.88 6.01 16.25
C PRO A 354 1.01 6.98 17.07
N LEU A 355 -0.24 7.13 16.67
CA LEU A 355 -1.33 7.80 17.38
C LEU A 355 -2.54 6.87 17.37
N SER A 356 -3.45 7.03 18.34
CA SER A 356 -4.68 6.21 18.28
C SER A 356 -5.41 6.41 16.93
N LEU A 357 -6.02 5.37 16.40
CA LEU A 357 -6.77 5.46 15.14
C LEU A 357 -7.84 6.55 15.18
N ALA A 358 -8.44 6.84 16.34
CA ALA A 358 -9.41 7.89 16.52
C ALA A 358 -8.83 9.31 16.32
N GLN A 359 -7.52 9.48 16.43
CA GLN A 359 -6.83 10.75 16.17
C GLN A 359 -6.48 10.94 14.68
N ILE A 360 -6.54 9.88 13.88
CA ILE A 360 -6.34 9.95 12.42
C ILE A 360 -7.66 10.37 11.79
N THR A 361 -7.74 11.61 11.33
CA THR A 361 -8.99 12.18 10.79
C THR A 361 -9.32 11.70 9.39
N THR A 362 -8.30 11.41 8.60
CA THR A 362 -8.41 10.88 7.24
C THR A 362 -7.08 10.29 6.79
N ASN A 363 -7.16 9.41 5.83
CA ASN A 363 -6.02 8.94 5.04
C ASN A 363 -6.24 9.28 3.56
N LEU A 364 -5.23 9.88 2.96
CA LEU A 364 -5.06 9.96 1.52
C LEU A 364 -3.88 9.07 1.16
N GLU A 365 -4.15 8.01 0.49
CA GLU A 365 -3.17 7.12 -0.11
C GLU A 365 -2.90 7.56 -1.53
N PHE A 366 -1.68 7.38 -1.99
CA PHE A 366 -1.26 7.65 -3.36
C PHE A 366 -0.79 6.35 -3.97
N GLU A 367 -1.33 5.99 -5.12
CA GLU A 367 -0.99 4.76 -5.81
C GLU A 367 -1.15 4.97 -7.32
N MET A 368 -0.11 4.61 -8.08
CA MET A 368 -0.11 4.64 -9.53
C MET A 368 -0.53 6.01 -10.11
N ILE A 369 0.26 7.04 -9.86
CA ILE A 369 0.00 8.42 -10.29
C ILE A 369 0.93 8.89 -11.41
N GLY A 370 1.71 8.00 -11.98
CA GLY A 370 2.74 8.31 -12.98
C GLY A 370 2.26 8.32 -14.43
N ARG A 371 1.02 7.90 -14.71
CA ARG A 371 0.49 7.78 -16.07
C ARG A 371 -0.91 8.39 -16.20
N PRO A 372 -1.20 9.20 -17.26
CA PRO A 372 -2.54 9.76 -17.48
C PRO A 372 -3.54 8.64 -17.84
N ASP A 373 -4.72 8.66 -17.24
CA ASP A 373 -5.83 7.76 -17.60
C ASP A 373 -6.56 8.33 -18.83
N PRO A 374 -6.75 7.55 -19.91
CA PRO A 374 -7.43 8.03 -21.11
C PRO A 374 -8.92 8.37 -20.90
N LEU A 375 -9.52 7.98 -19.76
CA LEU A 375 -10.91 8.29 -19.41
C LEU A 375 -11.04 9.51 -18.48
N VAL A 376 -9.91 10.12 -18.08
CA VAL A 376 -9.84 11.24 -17.17
C VAL A 376 -9.21 12.43 -17.90
N PRO A 377 -9.65 13.69 -17.68
CA PRO A 377 -9.01 14.86 -18.27
C PRO A 377 -7.51 14.89 -17.98
N ASP A 378 -6.75 15.46 -18.92
CA ASP A 378 -5.30 15.66 -18.78
C ASP A 378 -4.96 16.37 -17.45
N ASP A 379 -3.89 15.93 -16.80
CA ASP A 379 -3.39 16.51 -15.55
C ASP A 379 -4.38 16.39 -14.35
N GLU A 380 -5.40 15.54 -14.43
CA GLU A 380 -6.29 15.19 -13.32
C GLU A 380 -5.97 13.79 -12.79
N LEU A 381 -6.29 13.58 -11.50
CA LEU A 381 -6.27 12.30 -10.82
C LEU A 381 -7.70 11.88 -10.47
N TRP A 382 -7.88 10.62 -10.14
CA TRP A 382 -9.16 10.17 -9.63
C TRP A 382 -9.03 9.65 -8.19
N LEU A 383 -10.14 9.72 -7.45
CA LEU A 383 -10.23 9.28 -6.06
C LEU A 383 -11.13 8.05 -5.97
N THR A 384 -10.62 6.97 -5.41
CA THR A 384 -11.39 5.76 -5.16
C THR A 384 -12.56 6.02 -4.22
N GLY A 385 -13.68 5.36 -4.45
CA GLY A 385 -14.82 5.51 -3.56
C GLY A 385 -15.37 6.95 -3.50
N TRP A 386 -15.30 7.72 -4.57
CA TRP A 386 -15.70 9.13 -4.65
C TRP A 386 -17.02 9.45 -3.95
N ARG A 387 -18.06 8.60 -4.16
CA ARG A 387 -19.39 8.81 -3.60
C ARG A 387 -19.51 8.37 -2.13
N ARG A 388 -18.49 7.75 -1.56
CA ARG A 388 -18.53 7.20 -0.20
C ARG A 388 -18.34 8.24 0.88
N SER A 389 -17.68 9.36 0.58
CA SER A 389 -17.37 10.40 1.56
C SER A 389 -17.49 11.80 0.95
N ASN A 390 -17.40 12.81 1.80
CA ASN A 390 -17.31 14.21 1.37
C ASN A 390 -15.87 14.68 1.12
N LEU A 391 -14.85 13.80 1.20
CA LEU A 391 -13.43 14.18 1.08
C LEU A 391 -13.11 14.70 -0.32
N GLY A 392 -13.37 13.92 -1.38
CA GLY A 392 -13.08 14.30 -2.76
C GLY A 392 -13.69 15.65 -3.16
N PRO A 393 -15.02 15.85 -3.02
CA PRO A 393 -15.65 17.14 -3.29
C PRO A 393 -15.01 18.32 -2.54
N MET A 394 -14.58 18.12 -1.28
CA MET A 394 -13.93 19.18 -0.52
C MET A 394 -12.51 19.48 -1.00
N LEU A 395 -11.73 18.47 -1.42
CA LEU A 395 -10.42 18.70 -2.03
C LEU A 395 -10.56 19.50 -3.34
N VAL A 396 -11.54 19.17 -4.16
CA VAL A 396 -11.82 19.92 -5.42
C VAL A 396 -12.26 21.35 -5.12
N ALA A 397 -13.13 21.58 -4.14
CA ALA A 397 -13.55 22.91 -3.73
C ALA A 397 -12.37 23.80 -3.28
N HIS A 398 -11.24 23.21 -2.89
CA HIS A 398 -10.02 23.91 -2.48
C HIS A 398 -8.91 23.85 -3.56
N GLY A 399 -9.27 23.52 -4.80
CA GLY A 399 -8.42 23.65 -5.98
C GLY A 399 -7.68 22.38 -6.38
N GLY A 400 -8.09 21.20 -5.88
CA GLY A 400 -7.58 19.91 -6.35
C GLY A 400 -8.19 19.55 -7.72
N HIS A 401 -7.37 19.02 -8.63
CA HIS A 401 -7.83 18.46 -9.88
C HIS A 401 -8.10 16.96 -9.68
N LEU A 402 -9.28 16.66 -9.17
CA LEU A 402 -9.72 15.31 -8.84
C LEU A 402 -11.11 15.02 -9.40
N VAL A 403 -11.28 13.82 -9.93
CA VAL A 403 -12.56 13.27 -10.34
C VAL A 403 -12.88 11.97 -9.59
N GLY A 404 -14.05 11.43 -9.78
CA GLY A 404 -14.39 10.10 -9.29
C GLY A 404 -13.71 9.01 -10.13
N ASP A 405 -13.45 7.86 -9.51
CA ASP A 405 -12.97 6.67 -10.19
C ASP A 405 -13.79 6.39 -11.46
N PRO A 406 -13.14 6.37 -12.66
CA PRO A 406 -13.83 6.18 -13.93
C PRO A 406 -14.27 4.72 -14.16
N ARG A 407 -13.85 3.77 -13.30
CA ARG A 407 -14.12 2.33 -13.41
C ARG A 407 -14.65 1.75 -12.10
N PRO A 408 -15.80 2.23 -11.59
CA PRO A 408 -16.32 1.82 -10.28
C PRO A 408 -16.60 0.31 -10.18
N GLU A 409 -16.81 -0.37 -11.32
CA GLU A 409 -16.99 -1.82 -11.39
C GLU A 409 -15.71 -2.62 -11.05
N GLN A 410 -14.54 -2.01 -11.14
CA GLN A 410 -13.26 -2.60 -10.75
C GLN A 410 -13.05 -2.59 -9.25
N ASN A 411 -13.84 -1.78 -8.53
CA ASN A 411 -13.85 -1.68 -7.08
C ASN A 411 -12.45 -1.39 -6.48
N PHE A 412 -11.69 -0.48 -7.11
CA PHE A 412 -10.36 -0.07 -6.66
C PHE A 412 -10.31 0.39 -5.20
N PHE A 413 -11.41 0.95 -4.68
CA PHE A 413 -11.50 1.34 -3.28
C PHE A 413 -11.13 0.22 -2.27
N ARG A 414 -11.22 -1.06 -2.66
CA ARG A 414 -10.94 -2.22 -1.81
C ARG A 414 -9.62 -2.92 -2.12
N ARG A 415 -8.81 -2.34 -2.98
CA ARG A 415 -7.66 -3.04 -3.56
C ARG A 415 -6.32 -2.48 -3.10
N SER A 416 -6.29 -1.65 -2.05
CA SER A 416 -5.07 -1.09 -1.52
C SER A 416 -5.17 -0.82 -0.01
N ASP A 417 -4.11 -0.39 0.59
CA ASP A 417 -3.89 -0.18 2.03
C ASP A 417 -4.91 0.75 2.70
N ASN A 418 -5.50 1.69 1.93
CA ASN A 418 -6.59 2.54 2.42
C ASN A 418 -7.75 1.72 3.01
N TYR A 419 -8.03 0.56 2.41
CA TYR A 419 -9.19 -0.23 2.79
C TYR A 419 -9.05 -0.83 4.20
N VAL A 420 -7.84 -1.16 4.61
CA VAL A 420 -7.55 -1.62 5.99
C VAL A 420 -8.00 -0.61 7.03
N LEU A 421 -7.76 0.69 6.76
CA LEU A 421 -8.14 1.80 7.64
C LEU A 421 -9.63 2.16 7.49
N ALA A 422 -10.16 2.11 6.28
CA ALA A 422 -11.58 2.37 6.00
C ALA A 422 -12.50 1.41 6.77
N LYS A 423 -12.15 0.12 6.84
CA LYS A 423 -12.86 -0.89 7.66
C LYS A 423 -12.92 -0.51 9.15
N LYS A 424 -12.00 0.31 9.66
CA LYS A 424 -12.00 0.83 11.04
C LYS A 424 -12.76 2.14 11.20
N GLY A 425 -13.31 2.68 10.11
CA GLY A 425 -14.17 3.86 10.12
C GLY A 425 -13.47 5.16 9.77
N ILE A 426 -12.16 5.17 9.54
CA ILE A 426 -11.41 6.32 9.03
C ILE A 426 -11.85 6.57 7.59
N VAL A 427 -12.11 7.82 7.21
CA VAL A 427 -12.27 8.16 5.79
C VAL A 427 -10.91 8.04 5.13
N ALA A 428 -10.68 6.90 4.50
CA ALA A 428 -9.43 6.50 3.86
C ALA A 428 -9.72 6.15 2.40
N GLN A 429 -9.06 6.84 1.47
CA GLN A 429 -9.30 6.73 0.04
C GLN A 429 -7.99 6.92 -0.73
N THR A 430 -7.83 6.20 -1.82
CA THR A 430 -6.65 6.24 -2.68
C THR A 430 -6.84 7.25 -3.81
N ILE A 431 -5.84 8.09 -4.02
CA ILE A 431 -5.67 8.95 -5.19
C ILE A 431 -4.80 8.20 -6.19
N SER A 432 -5.29 8.06 -7.42
CA SER A 432 -4.61 7.33 -8.49
C SER A 432 -4.79 8.04 -9.84
N SER A 433 -4.14 7.54 -10.86
CA SER A 433 -4.35 8.00 -12.24
C SER A 433 -4.75 6.84 -13.16
N TYR A 434 -3.86 5.90 -13.53
CA TYR A 434 -4.19 4.86 -14.49
C TYR A 434 -3.88 3.44 -13.98
N GLY A 435 -4.74 2.89 -13.14
CA GLY A 435 -4.58 1.57 -12.53
C GLY A 435 -4.82 0.34 -13.44
N LEU A 436 -5.10 0.51 -14.74
CA LEU A 436 -5.33 -0.59 -15.70
C LEU A 436 -4.51 -0.48 -16.97
N HIS A 437 -3.34 0.15 -16.93
CA HIS A 437 -2.43 0.15 -18.09
C HIS A 437 -1.86 -1.24 -18.36
N GLY A 438 -1.42 -1.46 -19.63
CA GLY A 438 -0.98 -2.79 -20.07
C GLY A 438 0.30 -3.32 -19.43
N ASP A 439 1.02 -2.47 -18.68
CA ASP A 439 2.28 -2.80 -18.01
C ASP A 439 2.11 -3.13 -16.52
N TYR A 440 0.88 -3.01 -15.99
CA TYR A 440 0.56 -3.35 -14.60
C TYR A 440 1.00 -4.78 -14.26
N HIS A 441 1.79 -4.95 -13.20
CA HIS A 441 2.39 -6.21 -12.76
C HIS A 441 3.27 -6.89 -13.84
N ARG A 442 4.04 -6.07 -14.59
CA ARG A 442 5.01 -6.53 -15.59
C ARG A 442 6.34 -5.82 -15.42
N PRO A 443 7.46 -6.41 -15.92
CA PRO A 443 8.75 -5.73 -15.96
C PRO A 443 8.73 -4.40 -16.73
N SER A 444 7.80 -4.26 -17.68
CA SER A 444 7.59 -3.02 -18.44
C SER A 444 6.93 -1.89 -17.66
N ASP A 445 6.56 -2.08 -16.39
CA ASP A 445 6.27 -0.96 -15.48
C ASP A 445 7.57 -0.35 -14.97
N ASP A 446 8.25 0.38 -15.85
CA ASP A 446 9.56 0.97 -15.68
C ASP A 446 9.54 2.51 -15.86
N LEU A 447 10.68 3.15 -15.62
CA LEU A 447 10.82 4.60 -15.74
C LEU A 447 10.57 5.15 -17.15
N ALA A 448 10.77 4.35 -18.20
CA ALA A 448 10.59 4.79 -19.58
C ALA A 448 9.10 5.05 -19.91
N HIS A 449 8.22 4.44 -19.15
CA HIS A 449 6.77 4.55 -19.33
C HIS A 449 6.10 5.57 -18.40
N ILE A 450 6.85 6.26 -17.53
CA ILE A 450 6.31 7.33 -16.66
C ILE A 450 6.19 8.65 -17.40
N ASP A 451 5.01 9.25 -17.37
CA ASP A 451 4.78 10.61 -17.84
C ASP A 451 5.05 11.63 -16.71
N PHE A 452 6.31 12.05 -16.61
CA PHE A 452 6.71 13.06 -15.61
C PHE A 452 6.01 14.40 -15.77
N LYS A 453 5.51 14.75 -16.97
CA LYS A 453 4.75 15.99 -17.16
C LYS A 453 3.40 15.86 -16.46
N HIS A 454 2.68 14.76 -16.70
CA HIS A 454 1.43 14.44 -16.03
C HIS A 454 1.63 14.35 -14.51
N MET A 455 2.55 13.53 -14.04
CA MET A 455 2.82 13.32 -12.60
C MET A 455 3.12 14.64 -11.87
N ASN A 456 3.96 15.51 -12.45
CA ASN A 456 4.28 16.81 -11.86
C ASN A 456 3.06 17.77 -11.85
N ALA A 457 2.24 17.79 -12.89
CA ALA A 457 1.06 18.64 -12.96
C ALA A 457 -0.02 18.16 -11.98
N ALA A 458 -0.30 16.88 -12.00
CA ALA A 458 -1.28 16.24 -11.13
C ALA A 458 -0.93 16.42 -9.64
N LEU A 459 0.31 16.07 -9.24
CA LEU A 459 0.77 16.29 -7.86
C LEU A 459 0.78 17.79 -7.49
N GLY A 460 1.14 18.66 -8.44
CA GLY A 460 1.10 20.10 -8.25
C GLY A 460 -0.29 20.64 -7.91
N SER A 461 -1.33 20.07 -8.51
CA SER A 461 -2.73 20.44 -8.26
C SER A 461 -3.16 20.13 -6.82
N LEU A 462 -2.55 19.13 -6.19
CA LEU A 462 -2.91 18.68 -4.86
C LEU A 462 -2.27 19.50 -3.73
N LEU A 463 -1.25 20.33 -4.00
CA LEU A 463 -0.57 21.06 -2.94
C LEU A 463 -1.52 22.01 -2.17
N ARG A 464 -2.38 22.75 -2.87
CA ARG A 464 -3.33 23.68 -2.23
C ARG A 464 -4.38 22.96 -1.37
N PRO A 465 -5.11 21.95 -1.88
CA PRO A 465 -6.07 21.23 -1.06
C PRO A 465 -5.42 20.46 0.10
N VAL A 466 -4.21 19.92 -0.07
CA VAL A 466 -3.45 19.30 1.02
C VAL A 466 -3.06 20.32 2.09
N GLU A 467 -2.50 21.48 1.71
CA GLU A 467 -2.22 22.58 2.66
C GLU A 467 -3.49 23.01 3.40
N TRP A 468 -4.62 23.14 2.69
CA TRP A 468 -5.89 23.44 3.33
C TRP A 468 -6.30 22.35 4.33
N LEU A 469 -6.23 21.07 3.93
CA LEU A 469 -6.65 19.94 4.75
C LEU A 469 -5.89 19.88 6.09
N VAL A 470 -4.56 20.03 6.06
CA VAL A 470 -3.72 19.96 7.26
C VAL A 470 -3.79 21.23 8.13
N ASN A 471 -4.33 22.33 7.58
CA ASN A 471 -4.47 23.60 8.30
C ASN A 471 -5.91 23.95 8.70
N SER A 472 -6.89 23.16 8.31
CA SER A 472 -8.30 23.38 8.62
C SER A 472 -8.78 22.53 9.80
N ALA A 473 -9.91 22.90 10.39
CA ALA A 473 -10.63 22.06 11.34
C ALA A 473 -11.56 21.03 10.67
N PHE A 474 -11.56 20.95 9.35
CA PHE A 474 -12.38 20.01 8.61
C PHE A 474 -12.01 18.57 8.96
N VAL A 475 -13.01 17.75 9.19
CA VAL A 475 -12.91 16.29 9.37
C VAL A 475 -13.83 15.65 8.36
N PRO A 476 -13.28 14.89 7.41
CA PRO A 476 -14.12 14.16 6.43
C PRO A 476 -15.11 13.21 7.10
N LYS A 477 -16.22 12.99 6.43
CA LYS A 477 -17.28 12.09 6.89
C LYS A 477 -17.69 11.14 5.78
N TRP A 478 -18.00 9.91 6.17
CA TRP A 478 -18.69 8.98 5.29
C TRP A 478 -20.10 9.51 4.98
N ASN A 479 -20.48 9.41 3.72
CA ASN A 479 -21.87 9.60 3.30
C ASN A 479 -22.74 8.42 3.81
N GLU A 480 -24.04 8.58 3.79
CA GLU A 480 -24.96 7.49 4.14
C GLU A 480 -24.67 6.25 3.27
N GLY A 481 -24.52 5.09 3.90
CA GLY A 481 -24.13 3.84 3.24
C GLY A 481 -22.70 3.83 2.64
N GLY A 482 -21.89 4.88 2.84
CA GLY A 482 -20.56 4.99 2.26
C GLY A 482 -19.46 4.23 3.01
N ARG A 483 -19.63 4.00 4.30
CA ARG A 483 -18.67 3.23 5.12
C ARG A 483 -18.66 1.76 4.67
N PRO A 484 -17.47 1.12 4.49
CA PRO A 484 -17.37 -0.28 4.12
C PRO A 484 -17.81 -1.24 5.22
#